data_70d839e803f7a808a419c2da7b7ea14b
#
_entry.id   70d839e803f7a808a419c2da7b7ea14b
#
_cell.length_a   1.000
_cell.length_b   1.000
_cell.length_c   1.000
_cell.angle_alpha   90.00
_cell.angle_beta   90.00
_cell.angle_gamma   90.00
#
_symmetry.space_group_name_H-M   'P 1'
#
loop_
_entity.id
_entity.type
_entity.pdbx_description
1 polymer ?
#
loop_
_entity_poly.entity_id
_entity_poly.type
_entity_poly.pdbx_seq_one_letter_code
_entity_poly.pdbx_strand_id
1 'polypeptide(L)'
;MDSKEIALKISNVSFSYKKGAKAINNFNLEVRKGSFTTLLGESGCGKTTILKLISGFLQPDVGLIEIDGVNQNRIEPDKRKIAFVFQNYALFPHLTVKNNILYGVKNKKNENNYKNFEDTVKSLNLDNLLNRYPHELSGGQQQRVALARSLVLNPKILLMDEPLSSLDTKLREKVRDELKEIQQKLKITTIYVTHDREEALSLSDNIAVIHEGKILQEGSPKELYFSPTNLYTADFIGHANFLKNNENTFLVRPQWFALSDDEQQNDLCGKIEEITFLGDTTRLIIKLSEENFFSCEQNLIVDLPTIICDDLKKGNSIFLKILKKWKL
;
A
#
# COMPACT_ATOMS: atom_id res chain seq x y z
N MET A 1 28.86 0.90 -2.07
CA MET A 1 27.41 1.00 -2.36
C MET A 1 27.02 -0.30 -3.02
N ASP A 2 26.46 -1.24 -2.28
CA ASP A 2 26.01 -2.51 -2.84
C ASP A 2 24.93 -2.22 -3.89
N SER A 3 25.18 -2.62 -5.13
CA SER A 3 24.17 -2.65 -6.20
C SER A 3 23.11 -3.65 -5.76
N LYS A 4 22.03 -3.14 -5.13
CA LYS A 4 20.92 -3.99 -4.71
C LYS A 4 20.35 -4.63 -5.97
N GLU A 5 20.47 -5.96 -6.06
CA GLU A 5 19.99 -6.71 -7.22
C GLU A 5 18.50 -6.47 -7.47
N ILE A 6 18.13 -6.26 -8.73
CA ILE A 6 16.76 -6.10 -9.19
C ILE A 6 16.14 -7.48 -9.38
N ALA A 7 15.01 -7.74 -8.69
CA ALA A 7 14.26 -8.98 -8.81
C ALA A 7 13.24 -8.93 -9.95
N LEU A 8 12.58 -7.77 -10.12
CA LEU A 8 11.62 -7.52 -11.20
C LEU A 8 11.94 -6.18 -11.85
N LYS A 9 11.94 -6.17 -13.18
CA LYS A 9 11.98 -4.96 -14.00
C LYS A 9 10.86 -4.98 -15.01
N ILE A 10 10.09 -3.90 -15.05
CA ILE A 10 9.03 -3.64 -16.02
C ILE A 10 9.47 -2.42 -16.82
N SER A 11 9.57 -2.54 -18.14
CA SER A 11 10.06 -1.49 -19.01
C SER A 11 9.04 -1.19 -20.11
N ASN A 12 8.48 0.03 -20.10
CA ASN A 12 7.58 0.59 -21.12
C ASN A 12 6.36 -0.31 -21.43
N VAL A 13 5.83 -1.00 -20.40
CA VAL A 13 4.72 -1.94 -20.58
C VAL A 13 3.43 -1.18 -20.82
N SER A 14 2.71 -1.57 -21.89
CA SER A 14 1.36 -1.11 -22.22
C SER A 14 0.46 -2.31 -22.46
N PHE A 15 -0.81 -2.19 -22.07
CA PHE A 15 -1.81 -3.23 -22.22
C PHE A 15 -3.23 -2.68 -22.35
N SER A 16 -4.03 -3.29 -23.23
CA SER A 16 -5.43 -2.95 -23.44
C SER A 16 -6.31 -4.20 -23.47
N TYR A 17 -7.42 -4.19 -22.73
CA TYR A 17 -8.40 -5.29 -22.80
C TYR A 17 -9.19 -5.32 -24.11
N LYS A 18 -9.39 -4.14 -24.72
CA LYS A 18 -10.05 -3.95 -26.02
C LYS A 18 -9.28 -2.89 -26.81
N LYS A 19 -9.32 -2.97 -28.15
CA LYS A 19 -8.70 -1.93 -29.00
C LYS A 19 -9.25 -0.55 -28.61
N GLY A 20 -8.36 0.34 -28.19
CA GLY A 20 -8.65 1.77 -27.89
C GLY A 20 -8.70 2.16 -26.42
N ALA A 21 -8.92 1.23 -25.47
CA ALA A 21 -8.94 1.54 -24.05
C ALA A 21 -7.69 0.98 -23.35
N LYS A 22 -6.65 1.78 -23.20
CA LYS A 22 -5.42 1.40 -22.50
C LYS A 22 -5.69 1.28 -21.00
N ALA A 23 -5.60 0.06 -20.48
CA ALA A 23 -5.66 -0.20 -19.03
C ALA A 23 -4.32 0.10 -18.35
N ILE A 24 -3.20 -0.09 -19.07
CA ILE A 24 -1.83 0.20 -18.64
C ILE A 24 -1.14 0.96 -19.77
N ASN A 25 -0.42 2.04 -19.43
CA ASN A 25 0.18 2.93 -20.40
C ASN A 25 1.61 3.32 -20.01
N ASN A 26 2.60 2.81 -20.77
CA ASN A 26 4.02 3.09 -20.56
C ASN A 26 4.47 2.91 -19.10
N PHE A 27 4.10 1.76 -18.52
CA PHE A 27 4.38 1.46 -17.12
C PHE A 27 5.82 0.99 -16.94
N ASN A 28 6.53 1.62 -16.01
CA ASN A 28 7.91 1.32 -15.67
C ASN A 28 8.02 1.10 -14.17
N LEU A 29 8.65 0.01 -13.71
CA LEU A 29 8.83 -0.31 -12.30
C LEU A 29 10.08 -1.17 -12.11
N GLU A 30 10.89 -0.86 -11.10
CA GLU A 30 11.99 -1.71 -10.66
C GLU A 30 11.79 -2.13 -9.21
N VAL A 31 11.78 -3.44 -8.95
CA VAL A 31 11.60 -4.02 -7.62
C VAL A 31 12.90 -4.69 -7.17
N ARG A 32 13.43 -4.27 -6.03
CA ARG A 32 14.65 -4.81 -5.44
C ARG A 32 14.41 -6.18 -4.81
N LYS A 33 15.41 -7.06 -4.85
CA LYS A 33 15.34 -8.35 -4.15
C LYS A 33 15.08 -8.17 -2.66
N GLY A 34 14.14 -8.97 -2.14
CA GLY A 34 13.77 -8.99 -0.72
C GLY A 34 13.00 -7.76 -0.25
N SER A 35 12.69 -6.79 -1.13
CA SER A 35 11.90 -5.62 -0.76
C SER A 35 10.41 -5.92 -0.78
N PHE A 36 9.67 -5.12 -0.01
CA PHE A 36 8.21 -5.03 -0.02
C PHE A 36 7.80 -3.79 -0.83
N THR A 37 7.31 -4.00 -2.04
CA THR A 37 6.87 -2.91 -2.93
C THR A 37 5.35 -2.93 -3.06
N THR A 38 4.70 -1.81 -2.74
CA THR A 38 3.25 -1.66 -2.85
C THR A 38 2.85 -0.87 -4.09
N LEU A 39 1.90 -1.40 -4.85
CA LEU A 39 1.16 -0.69 -5.88
C LEU A 39 -0.09 -0.11 -5.25
N LEU A 40 -0.10 1.20 -5.01
CA LEU A 40 -1.18 1.92 -4.33
C LEU A 40 -1.97 2.77 -5.33
N GLY A 41 -3.29 2.77 -5.26
CA GLY A 41 -4.13 3.58 -6.14
C GLY A 41 -5.61 3.28 -5.99
N GLU A 42 -6.47 4.08 -6.60
CA GLU A 42 -7.92 3.88 -6.59
C GLU A 42 -8.36 2.58 -7.26
N SER A 43 -9.60 2.16 -6.99
CA SER A 43 -10.18 1.00 -7.67
C SER A 43 -10.27 1.26 -9.18
N GLY A 44 -9.85 0.27 -9.98
CA GLY A 44 -9.87 0.40 -11.45
C GLY A 44 -8.66 1.09 -12.09
N CYS A 45 -7.68 1.61 -11.34
CA CYS A 45 -6.50 2.27 -11.90
C CYS A 45 -5.48 1.33 -12.58
N GLY A 46 -5.71 0.00 -12.56
CA GLY A 46 -4.87 -0.98 -13.27
C GLY A 46 -4.01 -1.90 -12.39
N LYS A 47 -4.03 -1.81 -11.06
CA LYS A 47 -3.18 -2.60 -10.14
C LYS A 47 -3.25 -4.12 -10.37
N THR A 48 -4.45 -4.68 -10.32
CA THR A 48 -4.67 -6.13 -10.58
C THR A 48 -4.25 -6.51 -12.01
N THR A 49 -4.38 -5.61 -12.99
CA THR A 49 -3.91 -5.83 -14.36
C THR A 49 -2.39 -5.96 -14.39
N ILE A 50 -1.66 -5.11 -13.68
CA ILE A 50 -0.20 -5.21 -13.54
C ILE A 50 0.18 -6.56 -12.90
N LEU A 51 -0.47 -6.99 -11.81
CA LEU A 51 -0.20 -8.31 -11.22
C LEU A 51 -0.44 -9.45 -12.22
N LYS A 52 -1.52 -9.38 -13.02
CA LYS A 52 -1.81 -10.39 -14.05
C LYS A 52 -0.77 -10.40 -15.18
N LEU A 53 -0.22 -9.25 -15.54
CA LEU A 53 0.89 -9.15 -16.50
C LEU A 53 2.18 -9.74 -15.94
N ILE A 54 2.54 -9.43 -14.70
CA ILE A 54 3.72 -9.98 -14.03
C ILE A 54 3.60 -11.49 -13.89
N SER A 55 2.42 -12.01 -13.48
CA SER A 55 2.20 -13.43 -13.30
C SER A 55 2.05 -14.22 -14.60
N GLY A 56 1.84 -13.54 -15.74
CA GLY A 56 1.68 -14.17 -17.06
C GLY A 56 0.27 -14.58 -17.41
N PHE A 57 -0.73 -14.25 -16.57
CA PHE A 57 -2.15 -14.43 -16.91
C PHE A 57 -2.59 -13.50 -18.05
N LEU A 58 -1.87 -12.39 -18.23
CA LEU A 58 -2.01 -11.49 -19.37
C LEU A 58 -0.64 -11.30 -20.03
N GLN A 59 -0.67 -10.99 -21.34
CA GLN A 59 0.53 -10.67 -22.10
C GLN A 59 0.52 -9.17 -22.42
N PRO A 60 1.64 -8.44 -22.26
CA PRO A 60 1.70 -7.03 -22.62
C PRO A 60 1.60 -6.85 -24.14
N ASP A 61 0.92 -5.79 -24.59
CA ASP A 61 0.89 -5.42 -26.01
C ASP A 61 2.27 -4.89 -26.47
N VAL A 62 2.93 -4.13 -25.58
CA VAL A 62 4.25 -3.52 -25.79
C VAL A 62 5.03 -3.56 -24.49
N GLY A 63 6.36 -3.54 -24.57
CA GLY A 63 7.26 -3.46 -23.44
C GLY A 63 7.78 -4.82 -22.98
N LEU A 64 8.52 -4.80 -21.88
CA LEU A 64 9.28 -5.95 -21.37
C LEU A 64 9.06 -6.14 -19.88
N ILE A 65 8.89 -7.40 -19.47
CA ILE A 65 8.85 -7.82 -18.07
C ILE A 65 9.99 -8.80 -17.86
N GLU A 66 10.88 -8.49 -16.92
CA GLU A 66 12.06 -9.31 -16.59
C GLU A 66 12.04 -9.71 -15.12
N ILE A 67 12.37 -10.96 -14.82
CA ILE A 67 12.59 -11.48 -13.47
C ILE A 67 14.03 -11.98 -13.41
N ASP A 68 14.83 -11.43 -12.48
CA ASP A 68 16.26 -11.68 -12.39
C ASP A 68 16.98 -11.53 -13.75
N GLY A 69 16.63 -10.51 -14.54
CA GLY A 69 17.19 -10.25 -15.86
C GLY A 69 16.69 -11.18 -16.98
N VAL A 70 15.75 -12.08 -16.70
CA VAL A 70 15.20 -13.02 -17.70
C VAL A 70 13.85 -12.53 -18.19
N ASN A 71 13.71 -12.35 -19.51
CA ASN A 71 12.47 -11.94 -20.17
C ASN A 71 11.33 -12.95 -19.91
N GLN A 72 10.20 -12.48 -19.43
CA GLN A 72 9.02 -13.27 -19.04
C GLN A 72 7.87 -13.20 -20.04
N ASN A 73 7.91 -12.35 -21.05
CA ASN A 73 6.75 -12.06 -21.89
C ASN A 73 6.11 -13.29 -22.56
N ARG A 74 6.90 -14.34 -22.85
CA ARG A 74 6.41 -15.58 -23.48
C ARG A 74 6.44 -16.80 -22.55
N ILE A 75 6.75 -16.57 -21.27
CA ILE A 75 6.81 -17.63 -20.27
C ILE A 75 5.42 -17.80 -19.65
N GLU A 76 4.93 -19.04 -19.63
CA GLU A 76 3.65 -19.42 -19.01
C GLU A 76 3.68 -19.18 -17.49
N PRO A 77 2.52 -18.94 -16.86
CA PRO A 77 2.44 -18.58 -15.43
C PRO A 77 3.14 -19.59 -14.49
N ASP A 78 2.96 -20.89 -14.74
CA ASP A 78 3.51 -21.97 -13.90
C ASP A 78 5.04 -22.09 -13.97
N LYS A 79 5.68 -21.50 -14.99
CA LYS A 79 7.11 -21.52 -15.23
C LYS A 79 7.82 -20.25 -14.74
N ARG A 80 7.10 -19.20 -14.33
CA ARG A 80 7.69 -17.90 -13.91
C ARG A 80 8.31 -17.90 -12.51
N LYS A 81 8.17 -18.97 -11.73
CA LYS A 81 8.60 -19.05 -10.32
C LYS A 81 8.03 -17.92 -9.43
N ILE A 82 6.81 -17.53 -9.68
CA ILE A 82 6.04 -16.55 -8.94
C ILE A 82 4.97 -17.27 -8.12
N ALA A 83 4.70 -16.79 -6.91
CA ALA A 83 3.53 -17.16 -6.15
C ALA A 83 2.49 -16.03 -6.17
N PHE A 84 1.22 -16.39 -6.13
CA PHE A 84 0.11 -15.45 -6.15
C PHE A 84 -0.86 -15.74 -4.99
N VAL A 85 -1.13 -14.72 -4.17
CA VAL A 85 -2.16 -14.74 -3.13
C VAL A 85 -3.31 -13.85 -3.60
N PHE A 86 -4.47 -14.45 -3.81
CA PHE A 86 -5.69 -13.78 -4.26
C PHE A 86 -6.42 -13.12 -3.09
N GLN A 87 -7.25 -12.16 -3.39
CA GLN A 87 -8.06 -11.39 -2.44
C GLN A 87 -8.94 -12.28 -1.52
N ASN A 88 -9.50 -13.37 -2.05
CA ASN A 88 -10.34 -14.32 -1.32
C ASN A 88 -9.56 -15.55 -0.85
N TYR A 89 -8.22 -15.49 -0.81
CA TYR A 89 -7.29 -16.58 -0.45
C TYR A 89 -7.36 -17.80 -1.38
N ALA A 90 -8.44 -18.03 -2.09
CA ALA A 90 -8.69 -19.14 -3.01
C ALA A 90 -8.29 -20.51 -2.43
N LEU A 91 -8.57 -20.76 -1.14
CA LEU A 91 -8.34 -22.04 -0.50
C LEU A 91 -9.34 -23.07 -1.03
N PHE A 92 -8.88 -24.31 -1.20
CA PHE A 92 -9.73 -25.42 -1.59
C PHE A 92 -10.55 -25.87 -0.38
N PRO A 93 -11.90 -25.67 -0.36
CA PRO A 93 -12.72 -25.87 0.84
C PRO A 93 -12.84 -27.35 1.26
N HIS A 94 -12.64 -28.26 0.33
CA HIS A 94 -12.69 -29.71 0.53
C HIS A 94 -11.35 -30.33 0.94
N LEU A 95 -10.29 -29.52 1.04
CA LEU A 95 -8.96 -29.98 1.44
C LEU A 95 -8.61 -29.42 2.83
N THR A 96 -7.92 -30.25 3.63
CA THR A 96 -7.34 -29.78 4.90
C THR A 96 -6.26 -28.73 4.65
N VAL A 97 -5.82 -28.01 5.71
CA VAL A 97 -4.69 -27.07 5.68
C VAL A 97 -3.45 -27.73 5.07
N LYS A 98 -3.08 -28.93 5.58
CA LYS A 98 -1.97 -29.71 5.05
C LYS A 98 -2.08 -29.96 3.55
N ASN A 99 -3.24 -30.38 3.09
CA ASN A 99 -3.46 -30.71 1.67
C ASN A 99 -3.55 -29.45 0.80
N ASN A 100 -4.07 -28.32 1.32
CA ASN A 100 -4.01 -27.02 0.67
C ASN A 100 -2.57 -26.59 0.41
N ILE A 101 -1.71 -26.63 1.44
CA ILE A 101 -0.30 -26.23 1.34
C ILE A 101 0.44 -27.15 0.35
N LEU A 102 0.24 -28.46 0.45
CA LEU A 102 0.94 -29.43 -0.39
C LEU A 102 0.35 -29.55 -1.82
N TYR A 103 -0.73 -28.85 -2.15
CA TYR A 103 -1.42 -29.00 -3.43
C TYR A 103 -0.48 -28.80 -4.64
N GLY A 104 0.30 -27.74 -4.63
CA GLY A 104 1.26 -27.46 -5.70
C GLY A 104 2.50 -28.38 -5.71
N VAL A 105 2.79 -29.02 -4.57
CA VAL A 105 3.96 -29.88 -4.37
C VAL A 105 3.73 -31.30 -4.88
N LYS A 106 2.49 -31.83 -4.77
CA LYS A 106 2.16 -33.22 -5.15
C LYS A 106 2.54 -33.58 -6.58
N ASN A 107 2.61 -32.61 -7.47
CA ASN A 107 2.97 -32.80 -8.88
C ASN A 107 4.48 -32.65 -9.15
N LYS A 108 5.29 -32.30 -8.14
CA LYS A 108 6.74 -32.14 -8.26
C LYS A 108 7.43 -33.08 -7.28
N LYS A 109 7.79 -34.29 -7.73
CA LYS A 109 8.56 -35.28 -6.95
C LYS A 109 9.96 -34.71 -6.64
N ASN A 110 10.08 -34.01 -5.51
CA ASN A 110 11.37 -33.47 -5.06
C ASN A 110 11.41 -33.53 -3.52
N GLU A 111 12.40 -34.24 -2.95
CA GLU A 111 12.58 -34.41 -1.49
C GLU A 111 12.72 -33.06 -0.75
N ASN A 112 13.30 -32.06 -1.40
CA ASN A 112 13.41 -30.70 -0.87
C ASN A 112 12.03 -30.06 -0.59
N ASN A 113 10.95 -30.51 -1.22
CA ASN A 113 9.62 -29.93 -1.02
C ASN A 113 9.02 -30.25 0.36
N TYR A 114 9.36 -31.41 0.95
CA TYR A 114 8.90 -31.77 2.30
C TYR A 114 9.62 -30.95 3.37
N LYS A 115 10.92 -30.70 3.22
CA LYS A 115 11.67 -29.82 4.11
C LYS A 115 11.12 -28.40 4.06
N ASN A 116 10.86 -27.88 2.85
CA ASN A 116 10.24 -26.56 2.69
C ASN A 116 8.84 -26.49 3.32
N PHE A 117 8.08 -27.59 3.31
CA PHE A 117 6.77 -27.66 3.97
C PHE A 117 6.90 -27.48 5.48
N GLU A 118 7.78 -28.25 6.14
CA GLU A 118 7.96 -28.17 7.58
C GLU A 118 8.45 -26.77 8.02
N ASP A 119 9.42 -26.22 7.30
CA ASP A 119 9.96 -24.89 7.56
C ASP A 119 8.89 -23.79 7.37
N THR A 120 8.06 -23.92 6.34
CA THR A 120 6.97 -23.00 6.06
C THR A 120 5.87 -23.07 7.13
N VAL A 121 5.47 -24.30 7.53
CA VAL A 121 4.46 -24.53 8.56
C VAL A 121 4.89 -23.91 9.89
N LYS A 122 6.14 -24.14 10.31
CA LYS A 122 6.72 -23.55 11.53
C LYS A 122 6.81 -22.04 11.45
N SER A 123 7.27 -21.50 10.33
CA SER A 123 7.42 -20.06 10.13
C SER A 123 6.11 -19.28 10.21
N LEU A 124 5.00 -19.95 9.86
CA LEU A 124 3.65 -19.37 9.83
C LEU A 124 2.76 -19.82 11.01
N ASN A 125 3.33 -20.56 11.98
CA ASN A 125 2.64 -21.08 13.16
C ASN A 125 1.36 -21.87 12.80
N LEU A 126 1.47 -22.83 11.87
CA LEU A 126 0.36 -23.62 11.35
C LEU A 126 0.34 -25.06 11.88
N ASP A 127 1.28 -25.48 12.73
CA ASP A 127 1.45 -26.85 13.19
C ASP A 127 0.18 -27.45 13.75
N ASN A 128 -0.55 -26.73 14.59
CA ASN A 128 -1.78 -27.18 15.25
C ASN A 128 -3.03 -27.09 14.36
N LEU A 129 -2.90 -26.61 13.13
CA LEU A 129 -4.02 -26.36 12.21
C LEU A 129 -4.03 -27.31 11.02
N LEU A 130 -3.02 -28.16 10.85
CA LEU A 130 -2.78 -28.96 9.63
C LEU A 130 -3.96 -29.88 9.24
N ASN A 131 -4.72 -30.36 10.21
CA ASN A 131 -5.85 -31.26 9.98
C ASN A 131 -7.20 -30.55 9.84
N ARG A 132 -7.25 -29.23 10.05
CA ARG A 132 -8.47 -28.43 9.90
C ARG A 132 -8.78 -28.13 8.45
N TYR A 133 -10.06 -27.84 8.19
CA TYR A 133 -10.56 -27.36 6.90
C TYR A 133 -10.65 -25.82 6.90
N PRO A 134 -10.67 -25.17 5.72
CA PRO A 134 -10.73 -23.71 5.65
C PRO A 134 -11.88 -23.05 6.43
N HIS A 135 -13.07 -23.68 6.45
CA HIS A 135 -14.24 -23.17 7.17
C HIS A 135 -14.10 -23.22 8.71
N GLU A 136 -13.12 -23.95 9.23
CA GLU A 136 -12.80 -24.04 10.67
C GLU A 136 -11.75 -23.02 11.11
N LEU A 137 -11.31 -22.14 10.20
CA LEU A 137 -10.22 -21.17 10.41
C LEU A 137 -10.76 -19.74 10.46
N SER A 138 -10.14 -18.91 11.30
CA SER A 138 -10.33 -17.47 11.23
C SER A 138 -9.73 -16.88 9.92
N GLY A 139 -10.17 -15.69 9.52
CA GLY A 139 -9.67 -15.03 8.30
C GLY A 139 -8.14 -14.90 8.27
N GLY A 140 -7.51 -14.50 9.37
CA GLY A 140 -6.04 -14.44 9.47
C GLY A 140 -5.36 -15.82 9.38
N GLN A 141 -6.01 -16.88 9.91
CA GLN A 141 -5.51 -18.24 9.73
C GLN A 141 -5.62 -18.71 8.27
N GLN A 142 -6.74 -18.40 7.59
CA GLN A 142 -6.91 -18.69 6.17
C GLN A 142 -5.85 -18.00 5.32
N GLN A 143 -5.55 -16.75 5.62
CA GLN A 143 -4.49 -15.99 4.95
C GLN A 143 -3.11 -16.64 5.14
N ARG A 144 -2.76 -17.02 6.38
CA ARG A 144 -1.49 -17.74 6.64
C ARG A 144 -1.41 -19.06 5.87
N VAL A 145 -2.50 -19.77 5.72
CA VAL A 145 -2.57 -21.01 4.89
C VAL A 145 -2.36 -20.69 3.41
N ALA A 146 -3.00 -19.63 2.88
CA ALA A 146 -2.80 -19.20 1.50
C ALA A 146 -1.34 -18.78 1.23
N LEU A 147 -0.76 -18.07 2.19
CA LEU A 147 0.65 -17.68 2.16
C LEU A 147 1.56 -18.93 2.19
N ALA A 148 1.30 -19.89 3.09
CA ALA A 148 2.04 -21.15 3.17
C ALA A 148 1.99 -21.93 1.86
N ARG A 149 0.80 -22.06 1.24
CA ARG A 149 0.62 -22.70 -0.06
C ARG A 149 1.45 -22.05 -1.17
N SER A 150 1.62 -20.74 -1.08
CA SER A 150 2.42 -19.96 -2.03
C SER A 150 3.93 -20.11 -1.78
N LEU A 151 4.35 -20.09 -0.52
CA LEU A 151 5.75 -20.10 -0.11
C LEU A 151 6.41 -21.47 -0.19
N VAL A 152 5.67 -22.57 0.00
CA VAL A 152 6.20 -23.94 -0.05
C VAL A 152 6.90 -24.26 -1.37
N LEU A 153 6.55 -23.57 -2.45
CA LEU A 153 7.17 -23.72 -3.78
C LEU A 153 8.48 -22.91 -3.94
N ASN A 154 8.91 -22.21 -2.89
CA ASN A 154 10.10 -21.36 -2.89
C ASN A 154 10.12 -20.37 -4.08
N PRO A 155 9.10 -19.50 -4.20
CA PRO A 155 9.00 -18.55 -5.31
C PRO A 155 10.06 -17.46 -5.20
N LYS A 156 10.44 -16.88 -6.34
CA LYS A 156 11.31 -15.69 -6.38
C LYS A 156 10.59 -14.42 -5.98
N ILE A 157 9.30 -14.32 -6.34
CA ILE A 157 8.45 -13.16 -6.11
C ILE A 157 7.10 -13.63 -5.60
N LEU A 158 6.60 -12.96 -4.58
CA LEU A 158 5.26 -13.11 -4.03
C LEU A 158 4.39 -11.94 -4.49
N LEU A 159 3.31 -12.24 -5.19
CA LEU A 159 2.29 -11.26 -5.58
C LEU A 159 1.08 -11.40 -4.67
N MET A 160 0.57 -10.28 -4.16
CA MET A 160 -0.62 -10.24 -3.31
C MET A 160 -1.61 -9.21 -3.84
N ASP A 161 -2.83 -9.64 -4.12
CA ASP A 161 -3.91 -8.79 -4.64
C ASP A 161 -4.95 -8.54 -3.53
N GLU A 162 -4.87 -7.37 -2.88
CA GLU A 162 -5.75 -6.90 -1.79
C GLU A 162 -6.02 -7.95 -0.69
N PRO A 163 -4.99 -8.62 -0.14
CA PRO A 163 -5.20 -9.80 0.71
C PRO A 163 -5.81 -9.51 2.08
N LEU A 164 -5.95 -8.24 2.49
CA LEU A 164 -6.54 -7.83 3.77
C LEU A 164 -7.93 -7.20 3.63
N SER A 165 -8.41 -6.97 2.41
CA SER A 165 -9.64 -6.22 2.16
C SER A 165 -10.91 -6.86 2.72
N SER A 166 -10.94 -8.19 2.88
CA SER A 166 -12.07 -8.94 3.42
C SER A 166 -12.11 -9.04 4.95
N LEU A 167 -11.11 -8.50 5.65
CA LEU A 167 -11.00 -8.56 7.11
C LEU A 167 -11.62 -7.33 7.77
N ASP A 168 -12.18 -7.51 8.98
CA ASP A 168 -12.56 -6.40 9.86
C ASP A 168 -11.32 -5.60 10.31
N THR A 169 -11.52 -4.35 10.72
CA THR A 169 -10.44 -3.41 11.02
C THR A 169 -9.44 -3.96 12.06
N LYS A 170 -9.95 -4.50 13.17
CA LYS A 170 -9.11 -4.99 14.28
C LYS A 170 -8.26 -6.20 13.89
N LEU A 171 -8.86 -7.11 13.12
CA LEU A 171 -8.15 -8.28 12.61
C LEU A 171 -7.16 -7.88 11.51
N ARG A 172 -7.51 -6.91 10.67
CA ARG A 172 -6.65 -6.37 9.60
C ARG A 172 -5.34 -5.80 10.16
N GLU A 173 -5.40 -4.97 11.20
CA GLU A 173 -4.21 -4.43 11.87
C GLU A 173 -3.28 -5.53 12.36
N LYS A 174 -3.82 -6.51 13.09
CA LYS A 174 -3.03 -7.63 13.61
C LYS A 174 -2.38 -8.45 12.50
N VAL A 175 -3.14 -8.77 11.45
CA VAL A 175 -2.66 -9.58 10.34
C VAL A 175 -1.65 -8.82 9.48
N ARG A 176 -1.81 -7.50 9.37
CA ARG A 176 -0.82 -6.61 8.73
C ARG A 176 0.54 -6.69 9.42
N ASP A 177 0.56 -6.59 10.75
CA ASP A 177 1.80 -6.66 11.51
C ASP A 177 2.46 -8.04 11.39
N GLU A 178 1.67 -9.12 11.50
CA GLU A 178 2.15 -10.49 11.26
C GLU A 178 2.74 -10.67 9.84
N LEU A 179 2.11 -10.09 8.82
CA LEU A 179 2.59 -10.15 7.44
C LEU A 179 3.95 -9.47 7.27
N LYS A 180 4.13 -8.31 7.92
CA LYS A 180 5.40 -7.59 7.91
C LYS A 180 6.53 -8.41 8.56
N GLU A 181 6.27 -8.99 9.72
CA GLU A 181 7.24 -9.87 10.41
C GLU A 181 7.64 -11.07 9.56
N ILE A 182 6.65 -11.73 8.94
CA ILE A 182 6.88 -12.90 8.07
C ILE A 182 7.75 -12.50 6.88
N GLN A 183 7.44 -11.40 6.19
CA GLN A 183 8.19 -10.93 5.03
C GLN A 183 9.63 -10.56 5.41
N GLN A 184 9.83 -9.86 6.52
CA GLN A 184 11.17 -9.50 7.02
C GLN A 184 12.00 -10.73 7.37
N LYS A 185 11.38 -11.74 7.99
CA LYS A 185 12.05 -13.02 8.35
C LYS A 185 12.45 -13.81 7.11
N LEU A 186 11.57 -13.90 6.12
CA LEU A 186 11.78 -14.69 4.91
C LEU A 186 12.55 -13.95 3.83
N LYS A 187 12.63 -12.62 3.90
CA LYS A 187 13.26 -11.73 2.90
C LYS A 187 12.81 -12.02 1.46
N ILE A 188 11.53 -12.40 1.31
CA ILE A 188 10.97 -12.65 -0.02
C ILE A 188 10.62 -11.33 -0.70
N THR A 189 10.94 -11.22 -1.98
CA THR A 189 10.52 -10.08 -2.80
C THR A 189 9.00 -10.09 -2.92
N THR A 190 8.35 -9.03 -2.47
CA THR A 190 6.89 -8.96 -2.41
C THR A 190 6.37 -7.77 -3.21
N ILE A 191 5.37 -8.03 -4.05
CA ILE A 191 4.57 -6.99 -4.71
C ILE A 191 3.16 -7.09 -4.14
N TYR A 192 2.74 -6.02 -3.51
CA TYR A 192 1.48 -5.91 -2.79
C TYR A 192 0.57 -4.91 -3.48
N VAL A 193 -0.68 -5.26 -3.67
CA VAL A 193 -1.70 -4.35 -4.22
C VAL A 193 -2.69 -4.01 -3.14
N THR A 194 -2.95 -2.74 -2.96
CA THR A 194 -4.00 -2.24 -2.06
C THR A 194 -4.52 -0.89 -2.52
N HIS A 195 -5.67 -0.49 -2.02
CA HIS A 195 -6.18 0.88 -2.05
C HIS A 195 -6.13 1.54 -0.66
N ASP A 196 -5.70 0.79 0.36
CA ASP A 196 -5.58 1.24 1.74
C ASP A 196 -4.22 1.93 1.96
N ARG A 197 -4.28 3.20 2.39
CA ARG A 197 -3.09 4.04 2.63
C ARG A 197 -2.27 3.55 3.82
N GLU A 198 -2.94 3.10 4.88
CA GLU A 198 -2.28 2.64 6.10
C GLU A 198 -1.51 1.35 5.86
N GLU A 199 -2.09 0.42 5.09
CA GLU A 199 -1.39 -0.79 4.66
C GLU A 199 -0.12 -0.42 3.87
N ALA A 200 -0.25 0.46 2.87
CA ALA A 200 0.87 0.87 2.06
C ALA A 200 1.97 1.55 2.87
N LEU A 201 1.61 2.52 3.74
CA LEU A 201 2.58 3.27 4.54
C LEU A 201 3.28 2.41 5.60
N SER A 202 2.60 1.41 6.17
CA SER A 202 3.13 0.59 7.27
C SER A 202 3.94 -0.62 6.80
N LEU A 203 3.56 -1.23 5.68
CA LEU A 203 4.18 -2.47 5.18
C LEU A 203 5.40 -2.22 4.29
N SER A 204 5.39 -1.14 3.51
CA SER A 204 6.26 -1.03 2.34
C SER A 204 7.64 -0.48 2.62
N ASP A 205 8.62 -1.00 1.89
CA ASP A 205 9.92 -0.34 1.69
C ASP A 205 9.81 0.71 0.58
N ASN A 206 8.95 0.43 -0.43
CA ASN A 206 8.72 1.29 -1.58
C ASN A 206 7.25 1.26 -2.00
N ILE A 207 6.69 2.40 -2.38
CA ILE A 207 5.32 2.54 -2.85
C ILE A 207 5.33 3.18 -4.23
N ALA A 208 4.61 2.57 -5.18
CA ALA A 208 4.31 3.16 -6.47
C ALA A 208 2.84 3.61 -6.47
N VAL A 209 2.60 4.91 -6.52
CA VAL A 209 1.26 5.51 -6.62
C VAL A 209 0.80 5.44 -8.06
N ILE A 210 -0.29 4.70 -8.30
CA ILE A 210 -0.83 4.44 -9.65
C ILE A 210 -2.11 5.24 -9.85
N HIS A 211 -2.16 5.93 -10.98
CA HIS A 211 -3.34 6.63 -11.46
C HIS A 211 -3.45 6.44 -12.99
N GLU A 212 -4.64 6.08 -13.48
CA GLU A 212 -4.94 5.87 -14.90
C GLU A 212 -3.90 4.99 -15.64
N GLY A 213 -3.49 3.90 -15.01
CA GLY A 213 -2.56 2.93 -15.59
C GLY A 213 -1.10 3.38 -15.69
N LYS A 214 -0.72 4.45 -14.97
CA LYS A 214 0.66 4.99 -14.90
C LYS A 214 1.10 5.15 -13.45
N ILE A 215 2.41 5.10 -13.23
CA ILE A 215 2.99 5.54 -11.96
C ILE A 215 3.12 7.06 -11.98
N LEU A 216 2.48 7.74 -11.02
CA LEU A 216 2.62 9.19 -10.83
C LEU A 216 3.84 9.54 -9.98
N GLN A 217 4.10 8.73 -8.95
CA GLN A 217 5.26 8.88 -8.09
C GLN A 217 5.62 7.53 -7.47
N GLU A 218 6.90 7.30 -7.30
CA GLU A 218 7.47 6.15 -6.61
C GLU A 218 8.47 6.64 -5.56
N GLY A 219 8.49 5.99 -4.40
CA GLY A 219 9.43 6.33 -3.32
C GLY A 219 9.12 5.60 -2.02
N SER A 220 9.91 5.84 -1.00
CA SER A 220 9.64 5.33 0.34
C SER A 220 8.36 5.95 0.93
N PRO A 221 7.70 5.28 1.89
CA PRO A 221 6.52 5.83 2.58
C PRO A 221 6.74 7.27 3.09
N LYS A 222 7.92 7.54 3.66
CA LYS A 222 8.27 8.86 4.18
C LYS A 222 8.39 9.91 3.07
N GLU A 223 9.02 9.58 1.95
CA GLU A 223 9.15 10.50 0.81
C GLU A 223 7.79 10.88 0.25
N LEU A 224 6.90 9.89 0.02
CA LEU A 224 5.57 10.16 -0.51
C LEU A 224 4.70 11.00 0.45
N TYR A 225 4.86 10.79 1.76
CA TYR A 225 4.09 11.52 2.78
C TYR A 225 4.59 12.95 2.99
N PHE A 226 5.91 13.12 3.12
CA PHE A 226 6.52 14.40 3.49
C PHE A 226 6.95 15.26 2.30
N SER A 227 7.20 14.64 1.15
CA SER A 227 7.80 15.28 -0.02
C SER A 227 7.15 14.82 -1.33
N PRO A 228 5.79 14.84 -1.41
CA PRO A 228 5.12 14.48 -2.66
C PRO A 228 5.53 15.43 -3.79
N THR A 229 5.54 14.93 -5.02
CA THR A 229 5.94 15.69 -6.20
C THR A 229 4.77 16.31 -6.98
N ASN A 230 3.53 15.95 -6.61
CA ASN A 230 2.31 16.43 -7.27
C ASN A 230 1.13 16.45 -6.30
N LEU A 231 0.12 17.26 -6.64
CA LEU A 231 -1.09 17.47 -5.84
C LEU A 231 -1.87 16.16 -5.61
N TYR A 232 -1.97 15.31 -6.65
CA TYR A 232 -2.69 14.05 -6.53
C TYR A 232 -2.05 13.13 -5.48
N THR A 233 -0.74 12.90 -5.57
CA THR A 233 -0.03 12.06 -4.58
C THR A 233 -0.12 12.66 -3.19
N ALA A 234 -0.01 13.99 -3.07
CA ALA A 234 -0.13 14.70 -1.79
C ALA A 234 -1.47 14.40 -1.11
N ASP A 235 -2.58 14.54 -1.82
CA ASP A 235 -3.93 14.32 -1.30
C ASP A 235 -4.25 12.82 -1.14
N PHE A 236 -3.79 12.02 -2.10
CA PHE A 236 -4.05 10.58 -2.09
C PHE A 236 -3.35 9.83 -0.96
N ILE A 237 -2.15 10.23 -0.54
CA ILE A 237 -1.40 9.57 0.57
C ILE A 237 -1.93 9.95 1.95
N GLY A 238 -2.55 11.12 2.10
CA GLY A 238 -3.13 11.58 3.36
C GLY A 238 -3.82 12.91 3.18
N HIS A 239 -4.71 13.28 4.09
CA HIS A 239 -5.37 14.58 4.03
C HIS A 239 -4.34 15.70 3.85
N ALA A 240 -4.65 16.64 2.98
CA ALA A 240 -3.75 17.71 2.57
C ALA A 240 -4.48 19.06 2.56
N ASN A 241 -3.85 20.06 3.14
CA ASN A 241 -4.21 21.45 2.90
C ASN A 241 -3.24 22.03 1.86
N PHE A 242 -3.77 22.68 0.85
CA PHE A 242 -2.98 23.33 -0.18
C PHE A 242 -3.05 24.85 0.03
N LEU A 243 -2.00 25.38 0.64
CA LEU A 243 -1.87 26.83 0.88
C LEU A 243 -1.16 27.48 -0.29
N LYS A 244 -1.76 28.52 -0.83
CA LYS A 244 -1.22 29.29 -1.95
C LYS A 244 -0.69 30.64 -1.49
N ASN A 245 0.48 30.98 -2.01
CA ASN A 245 1.07 32.31 -1.86
C ASN A 245 1.70 32.71 -3.20
N ASN A 246 1.16 33.73 -3.86
CA ASN A 246 1.52 34.14 -5.20
C ASN A 246 1.55 32.95 -6.17
N GLU A 247 2.73 32.58 -6.68
CA GLU A 247 2.90 31.48 -7.63
C GLU A 247 3.19 30.11 -6.98
N ASN A 248 3.33 30.07 -5.64
CA ASN A 248 3.73 28.85 -4.95
C ASN A 248 2.54 28.17 -4.27
N THR A 249 2.48 26.85 -4.40
CA THR A 249 1.56 25.99 -3.64
C THR A 249 2.33 25.19 -2.62
N PHE A 250 1.86 25.20 -1.38
CA PHE A 250 2.46 24.48 -0.27
C PHE A 250 1.49 23.45 0.26
N LEU A 251 1.97 22.23 0.44
CA LEU A 251 1.30 21.19 1.21
C LEU A 251 1.51 21.45 2.71
N VAL A 252 0.43 21.45 3.48
CA VAL A 252 0.45 21.36 4.94
C VAL A 252 -0.49 20.25 5.39
N ARG A 253 0.02 19.27 6.14
CA ARG A 253 -0.80 18.19 6.68
C ARG A 253 -1.64 18.70 7.85
N PRO A 254 -2.84 18.15 8.10
CA PRO A 254 -3.71 18.58 9.20
C PRO A 254 -3.01 18.62 10.57
N GLN A 255 -2.10 17.70 10.83
CA GLN A 255 -1.34 17.62 12.09
C GLN A 255 -0.05 18.48 12.10
N TRP A 256 0.22 19.28 11.07
CA TRP A 256 1.38 20.18 11.02
C TRP A 256 1.04 21.59 11.45
N PHE A 257 -0.05 21.75 12.19
CA PHE A 257 -0.44 23.02 12.82
C PHE A 257 -0.31 22.91 14.33
N ALA A 258 -0.11 24.06 14.96
CA ALA A 258 -0.25 24.26 16.40
C ALA A 258 -1.13 25.47 16.66
N LEU A 259 -1.79 25.50 17.82
CA LEU A 259 -2.44 26.72 18.32
C LEU A 259 -1.37 27.78 18.62
N SER A 260 -1.70 29.02 18.37
CA SER A 260 -0.92 30.19 18.78
C SER A 260 -1.75 31.02 19.73
N ASP A 261 -1.18 31.39 20.88
CA ASP A 261 -1.80 32.27 21.86
C ASP A 261 -1.55 33.77 21.52
N ASP A 262 -0.64 34.02 20.56
CA ASP A 262 -0.21 35.37 20.19
C ASP A 262 -0.74 35.74 18.80
N GLU A 263 -1.62 36.74 18.76
CA GLU A 263 -2.16 37.32 17.52
C GLU A 263 -1.07 37.91 16.61
N GLN A 264 0.09 38.27 17.16
CA GLN A 264 1.17 38.89 16.38
C GLN A 264 2.21 37.88 15.86
N GLN A 265 2.20 36.63 16.38
CA GLN A 265 3.17 35.58 16.03
C GLN A 265 2.50 34.34 15.38
N ASN A 266 1.35 34.50 14.77
CA ASN A 266 0.70 33.41 14.02
C ASN A 266 1.06 33.47 12.53
N ASP A 267 0.92 32.32 11.85
CA ASP A 267 1.05 32.22 10.39
C ASP A 267 -0.31 32.35 9.69
N LEU A 268 -1.39 31.99 10.38
CA LEU A 268 -2.76 31.98 9.87
C LEU A 268 -3.75 32.35 10.96
N CYS A 269 -4.78 33.11 10.58
CA CYS A 269 -5.96 33.34 11.41
C CYS A 269 -7.22 32.93 10.66
N GLY A 270 -8.23 32.48 11.40
CA GLY A 270 -9.48 32.05 10.82
C GLY A 270 -10.57 31.85 11.86
N LYS A 271 -11.72 31.36 11.38
CA LYS A 271 -12.89 31.07 12.20
C LYS A 271 -13.22 29.59 12.14
N ILE A 272 -13.47 28.99 13.30
CA ILE A 272 -13.85 27.57 13.39
C ILE A 272 -15.28 27.41 12.85
N GLU A 273 -15.43 26.63 11.77
CA GLU A 273 -16.73 26.29 11.19
C GLU A 273 -17.30 24.99 11.72
N GLU A 274 -16.42 24.00 11.98
CA GLU A 274 -16.84 22.70 12.49
C GLU A 274 -15.77 22.12 13.42
N ILE A 275 -16.22 21.36 14.42
CA ILE A 275 -15.38 20.62 15.37
C ILE A 275 -15.85 19.18 15.39
N THR A 276 -14.96 18.24 15.13
CA THR A 276 -15.24 16.80 15.15
C THR A 276 -14.30 16.10 16.11
N PHE A 277 -14.85 15.48 17.15
CA PHE A 277 -14.11 14.67 18.09
C PHE A 277 -13.80 13.28 17.48
N LEU A 278 -12.52 12.90 17.41
CA LEU A 278 -12.06 11.63 16.84
C LEU A 278 -11.34 10.74 17.89
N GLY A 279 -11.50 11.03 19.16
CA GLY A 279 -10.85 10.35 20.26
C GLY A 279 -9.64 11.14 20.79
N ASP A 280 -8.44 10.66 20.54
CA ASP A 280 -7.18 11.33 20.91
C ASP A 280 -6.92 12.62 20.11
N THR A 281 -7.57 12.75 18.98
CA THR A 281 -7.46 13.89 18.07
C THR A 281 -8.81 14.57 17.87
N THR A 282 -8.82 15.90 17.84
CA THR A 282 -9.99 16.73 17.45
C THR A 282 -9.67 17.39 16.11
N ARG A 283 -10.55 17.17 15.14
CA ARG A 283 -10.49 17.79 13.81
C ARG A 283 -11.29 19.08 13.80
N LEU A 284 -10.64 20.14 13.33
CA LEU A 284 -11.23 21.45 13.11
C LEU A 284 -11.32 21.73 11.62
N ILE A 285 -12.47 22.25 11.18
CA ILE A 285 -12.62 22.85 9.85
C ILE A 285 -12.62 24.37 10.05
N ILE A 286 -11.66 25.04 9.43
CA ILE A 286 -11.39 26.46 9.66
C ILE A 286 -11.51 27.23 8.35
N LYS A 287 -12.34 28.28 8.34
CA LYS A 287 -12.40 29.25 7.28
C LYS A 287 -11.33 30.32 7.54
N LEU A 288 -10.36 30.42 6.64
CA LEU A 288 -9.31 31.43 6.75
C LEU A 288 -9.85 32.85 6.55
N SER A 289 -9.28 33.81 7.27
CA SER A 289 -9.52 35.23 7.07
C SER A 289 -8.83 35.72 5.79
N GLU A 290 -9.39 36.74 5.12
CA GLU A 290 -8.85 37.28 3.87
C GLU A 290 -7.48 37.98 4.03
N GLU A 291 -7.15 38.38 5.24
CA GLU A 291 -5.90 39.11 5.59
C GLU A 291 -4.67 38.20 5.69
N ASN A 292 -4.84 36.85 5.57
CA ASN A 292 -3.72 35.93 5.67
C ASN A 292 -2.76 36.04 4.49
N PHE A 293 -1.48 35.85 4.75
CA PHE A 293 -0.45 35.75 3.72
C PHE A 293 -0.65 34.54 2.78
N PHE A 294 -1.28 33.48 3.28
CA PHE A 294 -1.65 32.30 2.51
C PHE A 294 -3.16 32.26 2.27
N SER A 295 -3.56 31.86 1.09
CA SER A 295 -4.93 31.52 0.75
C SER A 295 -5.12 30.02 0.62
N CYS A 296 -6.33 29.53 0.87
CA CYS A 296 -6.73 28.15 0.66
C CYS A 296 -8.05 28.16 -0.12
N GLU A 297 -8.15 27.35 -1.18
CA GLU A 297 -9.38 27.26 -1.97
C GLU A 297 -10.54 26.59 -1.22
N GLN A 298 -10.20 25.75 -0.24
CA GLN A 298 -11.12 25.04 0.63
C GLN A 298 -10.90 25.46 2.07
N ASN A 299 -11.86 25.14 2.94
CA ASN A 299 -11.65 25.29 4.37
C ASN A 299 -10.44 24.46 4.83
N LEU A 300 -9.67 25.03 5.75
CA LEU A 300 -8.49 24.37 6.30
C LEU A 300 -8.91 23.22 7.22
N ILE A 301 -8.29 22.07 7.06
CA ILE A 301 -8.44 20.91 7.95
C ILE A 301 -7.26 20.92 8.93
N VAL A 302 -7.55 20.95 10.23
CA VAL A 302 -6.54 20.97 11.28
C VAL A 302 -6.85 19.87 12.29
N ASP A 303 -5.89 18.99 12.54
CA ASP A 303 -5.99 17.91 13.52
C ASP A 303 -5.09 18.25 14.72
N LEU A 304 -5.70 18.45 15.87
CA LEU A 304 -5.01 18.78 17.13
C LEU A 304 -5.25 17.71 18.18
N PRO A 305 -4.31 17.53 19.14
CA PRO A 305 -4.58 16.68 20.31
C PRO A 305 -5.84 17.14 21.04
N THR A 306 -6.75 16.22 21.33
CA THR A 306 -8.05 16.55 21.95
C THR A 306 -7.88 17.33 23.27
N ILE A 307 -6.87 17.00 24.07
CA ILE A 307 -6.60 17.62 25.37
C ILE A 307 -6.38 19.15 25.32
N ILE A 308 -6.05 19.72 24.16
CA ILE A 308 -5.87 21.18 24.01
C ILE A 308 -7.06 21.85 23.32
N CYS A 309 -8.13 21.12 23.07
CA CYS A 309 -9.29 21.59 22.32
C CYS A 309 -10.55 21.83 23.16
N ASP A 310 -10.50 21.59 24.48
CA ASP A 310 -11.69 21.58 25.38
C ASP A 310 -12.45 22.92 25.37
N ASP A 311 -11.75 24.04 25.27
CA ASP A 311 -12.37 25.38 25.29
C ASP A 311 -12.78 25.88 23.89
N LEU A 312 -12.46 25.16 22.85
CA LEU A 312 -12.75 25.56 21.46
C LEU A 312 -14.23 25.36 21.14
N LYS A 313 -14.84 26.38 20.53
CA LYS A 313 -16.26 26.34 20.11
C LYS A 313 -16.37 26.79 18.65
N LYS A 314 -17.38 26.25 17.95
CA LYS A 314 -17.77 26.73 16.65
C LYS A 314 -18.01 28.24 16.68
N GLY A 315 -17.42 28.95 15.75
CA GLY A 315 -17.52 30.41 15.63
C GLY A 315 -16.39 31.16 16.34
N ASN A 316 -15.56 30.49 17.17
CA ASN A 316 -14.39 31.14 17.76
C ASN A 316 -13.37 31.51 16.67
N SER A 317 -12.70 32.64 16.87
CA SER A 317 -11.47 32.95 16.14
C SER A 317 -10.35 32.07 16.63
N ILE A 318 -9.49 31.63 15.74
CA ILE A 318 -8.35 30.77 16.03
C ILE A 318 -7.11 31.27 15.31
N PHE A 319 -5.99 31.21 15.99
CA PHE A 319 -4.67 31.56 15.47
C PHE A 319 -3.83 30.28 15.37
N LEU A 320 -3.19 30.08 14.22
CA LEU A 320 -2.46 28.86 13.92
C LEU A 320 -1.02 29.19 13.51
N LYS A 321 -0.10 28.36 13.98
CA LYS A 321 1.29 28.32 13.55
C LYS A 321 1.52 27.10 12.65
N ILE A 322 2.18 27.28 11.52
CA ILE A 322 2.56 26.21 10.62
C ILE A 322 3.87 25.60 11.09
N LEU A 323 3.82 24.36 11.59
CA LEU A 323 5.02 23.66 12.09
C LEU A 323 5.88 23.13 10.94
N LYS A 324 5.25 22.76 9.82
CA LYS A 324 5.90 22.21 8.63
C LYS A 324 5.07 22.50 7.37
N LYS A 325 5.75 22.81 6.29
CA LYS A 325 5.16 22.93 4.95
C LYS A 325 6.12 22.36 3.90
N TRP A 326 5.56 21.88 2.79
CA TRP A 326 6.32 21.37 1.65
C TRP A 326 5.89 22.08 0.38
N LYS A 327 6.83 22.61 -0.40
CA LYS A 327 6.55 23.28 -1.68
C LYS A 327 6.34 22.22 -2.77
N LEU A 328 5.20 22.27 -3.45
CA LEU A 328 4.82 21.43 -4.60
C LEU A 328 5.26 22.03 -5.93
#